data_f6ed34f2d6e4a9e2138f5d6f2d4d98ad
#
_entry.id   f6ed34f2d6e4a9e2138f5d6f2d4d98ad
#
_cell.length_a   1.000
_cell.length_b   1.000
_cell.length_c   1.000
_cell.angle_alpha   90.00
_cell.angle_beta   90.00
_cell.angle_gamma   90.00
#
_symmetry.space_group_name_H-M   'P 1'
#
loop_
_entity.id
_entity.type
_entity.pdbx_description
1 polymer ?
#
loop_
_entity_poly.entity_id
_entity_poly.type
_entity_poly.pdbx_seq_one_letter_code
_entity_poly.pdbx_strand_id
1 'polypeptide(L)'
;MSIFQRDNYLFREQTLQITALNMGVSVVRAVDTDIDYCPYFAEGVAEDCFPPLTIHVLSKISIPTDLTAEQKAILMVLLAETTSPETKKIKYNEKEAKDTMQYMHDVLLNRIRSPKAHELDVPRQGNKLIGLISGPRTIEGFSQYPNIKPSIQDRINGMIASANEGSKSNFLAYRRLIKNAIDIAKSNKISNTEIIAWRTGSAEPPGSNFTKLFSLQGQDFYKLADSYLK
;
A
#
# COMPACT_ATOMS: atom_id res chain seq x y z
N MET A 1 11.56 -15.56 -22.45
CA MET A 1 11.52 -14.74 -23.68
C MET A 1 11.56 -15.70 -24.84
N SER A 2 10.56 -15.66 -25.72
CA SER A 2 10.52 -16.49 -26.93
C SER A 2 11.07 -15.66 -28.09
N ILE A 3 12.11 -16.15 -28.74
CA ILE A 3 12.70 -15.54 -29.92
C ILE A 3 12.17 -16.33 -31.11
N PHE A 4 11.46 -15.67 -32.02
CA PHE A 4 10.95 -16.28 -33.22
C PHE A 4 11.94 -16.06 -34.35
N GLN A 5 12.54 -17.13 -34.89
CA GLN A 5 13.32 -17.08 -36.08
C GLN A 5 12.45 -17.59 -37.24
N ARG A 6 12.36 -16.83 -38.33
CA ARG A 6 11.64 -17.21 -39.53
C ARG A 6 12.63 -17.93 -40.47
N ASP A 7 12.55 -19.23 -40.51
CA ASP A 7 13.30 -20.02 -41.47
C ASP A 7 12.31 -20.82 -42.29
N ASN A 8 12.21 -20.55 -43.55
CA ASN A 8 11.31 -21.21 -44.51
C ASN A 8 9.84 -21.31 -44.09
N TYR A 9 9.28 -20.19 -43.55
CA TYR A 9 7.91 -20.11 -43.03
C TYR A 9 7.62 -20.93 -41.75
N LEU A 10 8.63 -21.52 -41.14
CA LEU A 10 8.51 -22.19 -39.84
C LEU A 10 9.05 -21.26 -38.75
N PHE A 11 8.20 -20.93 -37.79
CA PHE A 11 8.62 -20.20 -36.58
C PHE A 11 9.22 -21.23 -35.60
N ARG A 12 10.46 -21.04 -35.19
CA ARG A 12 11.07 -21.78 -34.09
C ARG A 12 11.02 -20.93 -32.86
N GLU A 13 10.33 -21.43 -31.83
CA GLU A 13 10.36 -20.84 -30.52
C GLU A 13 11.65 -21.21 -29.79
N GLN A 14 12.42 -20.22 -29.38
CA GLN A 14 13.57 -20.41 -28.49
C GLN A 14 13.29 -19.82 -27.14
N THR A 15 13.53 -20.58 -26.08
CA THR A 15 13.34 -20.12 -24.71
C THR A 15 14.68 -19.69 -24.12
N LEU A 16 14.80 -18.44 -23.75
CA LEU A 16 15.92 -17.90 -22.99
C LEU A 16 15.59 -17.95 -21.49
N GLN A 17 16.33 -18.76 -20.73
CA GLN A 17 16.23 -18.77 -19.28
C GLN A 17 17.18 -17.75 -18.68
N ILE A 18 16.63 -16.79 -17.92
CA ILE A 18 17.40 -15.76 -17.21
C ILE A 18 17.32 -16.02 -15.72
N THR A 19 18.49 -16.22 -15.09
CA THR A 19 18.62 -16.37 -13.65
C THR A 19 19.17 -15.07 -13.06
N ALA A 20 18.39 -14.46 -12.14
CA ALA A 20 18.84 -13.28 -11.43
C ALA A 20 19.78 -13.66 -10.28
N LEU A 21 20.98 -13.13 -10.28
CA LEU A 21 21.98 -13.36 -9.22
C LEU A 21 21.94 -12.26 -8.14
N ASN A 22 21.58 -11.04 -8.53
CA ASN A 22 21.53 -9.89 -7.66
C ASN A 22 20.29 -9.03 -7.93
N MET A 23 19.94 -8.20 -6.95
CA MET A 23 18.91 -7.16 -7.15
C MET A 23 19.46 -6.08 -8.09
N GLY A 24 18.59 -5.52 -8.92
CA GLY A 24 18.97 -4.46 -9.84
C GLY A 24 18.03 -4.34 -11.04
N VAL A 25 18.47 -3.55 -12.00
CA VAL A 25 17.79 -3.37 -13.28
C VAL A 25 18.78 -3.80 -14.36
N SER A 26 18.35 -4.70 -15.24
CA SER A 26 19.12 -5.12 -16.42
C SER A 26 18.29 -4.88 -17.66
N VAL A 27 18.95 -4.40 -18.71
CA VAL A 27 18.34 -4.23 -20.04
C VAL A 27 18.97 -5.27 -20.96
N VAL A 28 18.13 -6.16 -21.49
CA VAL A 28 18.55 -7.15 -22.50
C VAL A 28 18.15 -6.59 -23.86
N ARG A 29 19.14 -6.43 -24.74
CA ARG A 29 18.95 -5.99 -26.10
C ARG A 29 19.30 -7.12 -27.05
N ALA A 30 18.57 -7.22 -28.15
CA ALA A 30 19.01 -8.06 -29.26
C ALA A 30 20.21 -7.35 -29.94
N VAL A 31 21.29 -8.08 -30.15
CA VAL A 31 22.53 -7.57 -30.76
C VAL A 31 22.73 -8.20 -32.14
N ASP A 32 21.67 -8.63 -32.79
CA ASP A 32 21.81 -9.15 -34.12
C ASP A 32 21.73 -8.00 -35.12
N THR A 33 22.69 -7.97 -36.01
CA THR A 33 22.88 -6.94 -37.01
C THR A 33 22.39 -7.37 -38.39
N ASP A 34 21.71 -8.49 -38.49
CA ASP A 34 21.20 -9.00 -39.78
C ASP A 34 19.86 -8.29 -40.08
N ILE A 35 19.98 -7.15 -40.76
CA ILE A 35 18.90 -6.21 -41.10
C ILE A 35 17.83 -6.84 -42.01
N ASP A 36 18.12 -7.95 -42.65
CA ASP A 36 17.21 -8.66 -43.57
C ASP A 36 15.95 -9.25 -42.93
N TYR A 37 15.92 -9.31 -41.59
CA TYR A 37 14.80 -9.89 -40.83
C TYR A 37 13.74 -8.88 -40.34
N CYS A 38 13.93 -7.60 -40.61
CA CYS A 38 12.95 -6.58 -40.24
C CYS A 38 12.48 -5.78 -41.46
N PRO A 39 11.62 -6.33 -42.32
CA PRO A 39 11.28 -5.77 -43.63
C PRO A 39 10.43 -4.48 -43.60
N TYR A 40 10.06 -4.00 -42.41
CA TYR A 40 9.14 -2.87 -42.25
C TYR A 40 9.81 -1.56 -41.82
N PHE A 41 11.14 -1.52 -41.66
CA PHE A 41 11.79 -0.32 -41.16
C PHE A 41 12.91 0.16 -42.09
N ALA A 42 12.92 1.46 -42.32
CA ALA A 42 13.97 2.12 -43.06
C ALA A 42 15.30 2.07 -42.29
N GLU A 43 16.40 2.15 -43.03
CA GLU A 43 17.77 2.08 -42.48
C GLU A 43 17.93 2.85 -41.16
N GLY A 44 18.31 2.17 -40.10
CA GLY A 44 18.80 2.76 -38.87
C GLY A 44 18.04 2.41 -37.58
N VAL A 45 16.96 1.62 -37.60
CA VAL A 45 16.12 1.42 -36.40
C VAL A 45 15.98 -0.08 -36.03
N ALA A 46 17.08 -0.76 -35.81
CA ALA A 46 17.06 -2.15 -35.28
C ALA A 46 16.38 -2.24 -33.89
N GLU A 47 16.34 -1.16 -33.13
CA GLU A 47 15.70 -1.11 -31.81
C GLU A 47 14.17 -1.21 -31.87
N ASP A 48 13.53 -0.83 -32.96
CA ASP A 48 12.06 -0.89 -33.09
C ASP A 48 11.54 -2.30 -33.42
N CYS A 49 12.38 -3.16 -34.03
CA CYS A 49 12.02 -4.55 -34.31
C CYS A 49 12.10 -5.43 -33.08
N PHE A 50 13.06 -5.14 -32.22
CA PHE A 50 13.31 -5.89 -30.99
C PHE A 50 13.43 -4.91 -29.82
N PRO A 51 12.31 -4.44 -29.26
CA PRO A 51 12.35 -3.50 -28.17
C PRO A 51 13.13 -4.10 -26.99
N PRO A 52 13.96 -3.30 -26.32
CA PRO A 52 14.77 -3.79 -25.21
C PRO A 52 13.88 -4.30 -24.07
N LEU A 53 14.20 -5.51 -23.58
CA LEU A 53 13.55 -6.08 -22.41
C LEU A 53 14.20 -5.55 -21.14
N THR A 54 13.48 -4.77 -20.36
CA THR A 54 13.94 -4.32 -19.05
C THR A 54 13.52 -5.30 -17.97
N ILE A 55 14.49 -5.87 -17.27
CA ILE A 55 14.27 -6.81 -16.17
C ILE A 55 14.57 -6.12 -14.85
N HIS A 56 13.56 -6.04 -13.99
CA HIS A 56 13.68 -5.52 -12.63
C HIS A 56 13.73 -6.68 -11.64
N VAL A 57 14.83 -6.80 -10.93
CA VAL A 57 14.98 -7.76 -9.82
C VAL A 57 14.86 -7.00 -8.51
N LEU A 58 13.75 -7.17 -7.83
CA LEU A 58 13.40 -6.46 -6.61
C LEU A 58 13.44 -7.41 -5.41
N SER A 59 13.90 -6.91 -4.26
CA SER A 59 13.84 -7.67 -3.00
C SER A 59 12.40 -8.02 -2.64
N LYS A 60 12.20 -9.17 -2.00
CA LYS A 60 10.89 -9.54 -1.45
C LYS A 60 10.48 -8.51 -0.39
N ILE A 61 9.24 -8.02 -0.49
CA ILE A 61 8.67 -7.15 0.53
C ILE A 61 7.94 -8.00 1.57
N SER A 62 8.14 -7.69 2.83
CA SER A 62 7.50 -8.35 3.98
C SER A 62 7.31 -7.34 5.11
N ILE A 63 6.53 -7.71 6.10
CA ILE A 63 6.44 -6.92 7.34
C ILE A 63 7.80 -7.01 8.05
N PRO A 64 8.44 -5.86 8.36
CA PRO A 64 9.73 -5.86 9.05
C PRO A 64 9.63 -6.50 10.43
N THR A 65 10.66 -7.24 10.82
CA THR A 65 10.74 -7.91 12.12
C THR A 65 11.25 -7.01 13.25
N ASP A 66 11.83 -5.87 12.89
CA ASP A 66 12.40 -4.85 13.78
C ASP A 66 11.39 -3.81 14.29
N LEU A 67 10.11 -3.94 13.92
CA LEU A 67 9.07 -3.05 14.41
C LEU A 67 8.76 -3.28 15.89
N THR A 68 8.55 -2.18 16.64
CA THR A 68 7.98 -2.27 17.98
C THR A 68 6.54 -2.80 17.90
N ALA A 69 6.00 -3.26 19.03
CA ALA A 69 4.61 -3.71 19.10
C ALA A 69 3.60 -2.65 18.66
N GLU A 70 3.85 -1.38 19.00
CA GLU A 70 3.04 -0.24 18.60
C GLU A 70 3.12 0.05 17.10
N GLN A 71 4.34 0.09 16.55
CA GLN A 71 4.55 0.28 15.11
C GLN A 71 3.90 -0.82 14.29
N LYS A 72 4.00 -2.07 14.77
CA LYS A 72 3.34 -3.20 14.13
C LYS A 72 1.81 -3.06 14.18
N ALA A 73 1.25 -2.64 15.31
CA ALA A 73 -0.19 -2.40 15.43
C ALA A 73 -0.66 -1.32 14.47
N ILE A 74 0.04 -0.17 14.41
CA ILE A 74 -0.26 0.91 13.44
C ILE A 74 -0.20 0.36 12.01
N LEU A 75 0.88 -0.32 11.63
CA LEU A 75 1.04 -0.88 10.29
C LEU A 75 -0.13 -1.77 9.88
N MET A 76 -0.56 -2.66 10.78
CA MET A 76 -1.69 -3.56 10.50
C MET A 76 -2.99 -2.78 10.29
N VAL A 77 -3.24 -1.74 11.09
CA VAL A 77 -4.40 -0.83 10.92
C VAL A 77 -4.33 -0.12 9.57
N LEU A 78 -3.20 0.48 9.23
CA LEU A 78 -3.04 1.21 7.97
C LEU A 78 -3.30 0.30 6.76
N LEU A 79 -2.78 -0.92 6.76
CA LEU A 79 -3.02 -1.89 5.70
C LEU A 79 -4.47 -2.40 5.66
N ALA A 80 -5.12 -2.53 6.83
CA ALA A 80 -6.51 -2.97 6.92
C ALA A 80 -7.50 -1.93 6.42
N GLU A 81 -7.28 -0.65 6.73
CA GLU A 81 -8.26 0.43 6.51
C GLU A 81 -8.07 1.17 5.17
N THR A 82 -6.88 1.08 4.56
CA THR A 82 -6.58 1.83 3.33
C THR A 82 -7.14 1.13 2.09
N THR A 83 -7.61 1.94 1.14
CA THR A 83 -8.03 1.49 -0.19
C THR A 83 -6.87 0.83 -0.92
N SER A 84 -7.09 -0.39 -1.41
CA SER A 84 -6.07 -1.14 -2.16
C SER A 84 -6.12 -0.84 -3.67
N PRO A 85 -5.02 -1.07 -4.42
CA PRO A 85 -4.97 -0.85 -5.87
C PRO A 85 -6.02 -1.62 -6.69
N GLU A 86 -6.59 -2.70 -6.16
CA GLU A 86 -7.62 -3.50 -6.84
C GLU A 86 -9.05 -3.14 -6.42
N THR A 87 -9.24 -2.13 -5.58
CA THR A 87 -10.57 -1.71 -5.15
C THR A 87 -11.37 -1.14 -6.32
N LYS A 88 -12.48 -1.80 -6.68
CA LYS A 88 -13.32 -1.40 -7.82
C LYS A 88 -14.22 -0.18 -7.53
N LYS A 89 -14.58 0.03 -6.27
CA LYS A 89 -15.54 1.07 -5.86
C LYS A 89 -14.96 2.48 -5.87
N ILE A 90 -13.65 2.60 -5.70
CA ILE A 90 -12.94 3.87 -5.59
C ILE A 90 -11.70 3.78 -6.48
N LYS A 91 -11.51 4.76 -7.36
CA LYS A 91 -10.30 4.82 -8.17
C LYS A 91 -9.10 5.02 -7.25
N TYR A 92 -8.22 4.03 -7.21
CA TYR A 92 -6.99 4.12 -6.43
C TYR A 92 -6.10 5.25 -6.91
N ASN A 93 -5.68 6.11 -5.99
CA ASN A 93 -4.68 7.15 -6.18
C ASN A 93 -3.59 6.96 -5.12
N GLU A 94 -2.36 6.74 -5.55
CA GLU A 94 -1.24 6.40 -4.66
C GLU A 94 -0.95 7.52 -3.65
N LYS A 95 -0.93 8.78 -4.12
CA LYS A 95 -0.67 9.94 -3.25
C LYS A 95 -1.76 10.07 -2.19
N GLU A 96 -3.03 10.02 -2.61
CA GLU A 96 -4.16 10.12 -1.70
C GLU A 96 -4.23 8.95 -0.73
N ALA A 97 -3.88 7.72 -1.16
CA ALA A 97 -3.80 6.56 -0.29
C ALA A 97 -2.71 6.73 0.78
N LYS A 98 -1.55 7.30 0.42
CA LYS A 98 -0.50 7.66 1.37
C LYS A 98 -0.96 8.73 2.35
N ASP A 99 -1.60 9.79 1.86
CA ASP A 99 -2.12 10.88 2.71
C ASP A 99 -3.21 10.34 3.67
N THR A 100 -4.09 9.43 3.19
CA THR A 100 -5.10 8.75 4.02
C THR A 100 -4.45 7.94 5.14
N MET A 101 -3.41 7.16 4.85
CA MET A 101 -2.65 6.43 5.88
C MET A 101 -2.01 7.38 6.90
N GLN A 102 -1.44 8.50 6.44
CA GLN A 102 -0.86 9.51 7.34
C GLN A 102 -1.94 10.11 8.27
N TYR A 103 -3.11 10.43 7.74
CA TYR A 103 -4.21 10.96 8.56
C TYR A 103 -4.77 9.93 9.54
N MET A 104 -4.86 8.65 9.18
CA MET A 104 -5.22 7.59 10.13
C MET A 104 -4.20 7.47 11.27
N HIS A 105 -2.90 7.51 10.94
CA HIS A 105 -1.82 7.56 11.91
C HIS A 105 -1.94 8.78 12.83
N ASP A 106 -2.20 9.96 12.25
CA ASP A 106 -2.39 11.20 13.01
C ASP A 106 -3.56 11.10 13.99
N VAL A 107 -4.70 10.49 13.57
CA VAL A 107 -5.85 10.25 14.47
C VAL A 107 -5.44 9.42 15.68
N LEU A 108 -4.69 8.32 15.46
CA LEU A 108 -4.27 7.46 16.57
C LEU A 108 -3.40 8.23 17.57
N LEU A 109 -2.44 9.01 17.09
CA LEU A 109 -1.54 9.79 17.95
C LEU A 109 -2.26 10.99 18.59
N ASN A 110 -3.14 11.68 17.87
CA ASN A 110 -3.91 12.80 18.40
C ASN A 110 -4.83 12.37 19.53
N ARG A 111 -5.51 11.21 19.40
CA ARG A 111 -6.33 10.66 20.50
C ARG A 111 -5.53 10.44 21.77
N ILE A 112 -4.35 9.81 21.64
CA ILE A 112 -3.49 9.52 22.79
C ILE A 112 -2.99 10.80 23.47
N ARG A 113 -2.70 11.85 22.69
CA ARG A 113 -2.19 13.15 23.18
C ARG A 113 -3.29 14.09 23.66
N SER A 114 -4.54 13.80 23.34
CA SER A 114 -5.67 14.66 23.71
C SER A 114 -5.80 14.76 25.24
N PRO A 115 -6.11 15.97 25.77
CA PRO A 115 -6.52 16.13 27.17
C PRO A 115 -7.76 15.30 27.53
N LYS A 116 -8.60 15.00 26.53
CA LYS A 116 -9.81 14.18 26.63
C LYS A 116 -9.59 12.73 26.15
N ALA A 117 -8.36 12.22 26.21
CA ALA A 117 -7.99 10.92 25.67
C ALA A 117 -8.93 9.78 26.13
N HIS A 118 -9.32 9.77 27.39
CA HIS A 118 -10.22 8.74 27.94
C HIS A 118 -11.66 8.80 27.40
N GLU A 119 -12.10 9.97 26.93
CA GLU A 119 -13.39 10.16 26.25
C GLU A 119 -13.31 9.76 24.76
N LEU A 120 -12.09 9.56 24.24
CA LEU A 120 -11.78 9.14 22.91
C LEU A 120 -11.32 7.66 22.84
N ASP A 121 -11.81 6.83 23.73
CA ASP A 121 -11.55 5.40 23.83
C ASP A 121 -10.08 5.02 24.15
N VAL A 122 -9.27 5.97 24.61
CA VAL A 122 -7.90 5.70 25.04
C VAL A 122 -7.92 5.12 26.46
N PRO A 123 -7.33 3.94 26.69
CA PRO A 123 -7.34 3.33 28.02
C PRO A 123 -6.53 4.16 29.03
N ARG A 124 -6.96 4.14 30.29
CA ARG A 124 -6.26 4.85 31.38
C ARG A 124 -4.99 4.15 31.83
N GLN A 125 -4.92 2.83 31.64
CA GLN A 125 -3.81 1.98 32.08
C GLN A 125 -3.27 1.14 30.90
N GLY A 126 -2.04 0.68 31.04
CA GLY A 126 -1.38 -0.17 30.05
C GLY A 126 -0.87 0.60 28.82
N ASN A 127 -0.68 -0.11 27.73
CA ASN A 127 -0.25 0.48 26.45
C ASN A 127 -1.42 1.22 25.81
N LYS A 128 -1.36 2.54 25.82
CA LYS A 128 -2.43 3.42 25.34
C LYS A 128 -2.76 3.17 23.86
N LEU A 129 -1.74 3.00 23.01
CA LEU A 129 -1.94 2.84 21.58
C LEU A 129 -2.55 1.47 21.25
N ILE A 130 -1.98 0.41 21.79
CA ILE A 130 -2.51 -0.95 21.57
C ILE A 130 -3.92 -1.05 22.15
N GLY A 131 -4.15 -0.50 23.34
CA GLY A 131 -5.47 -0.50 23.95
C GLY A 131 -6.51 0.33 23.20
N LEU A 132 -6.11 1.45 22.57
CA LEU A 132 -6.97 2.21 21.67
C LEU A 132 -7.32 1.36 20.42
N ILE A 133 -6.33 0.74 19.77
CA ILE A 133 -6.53 -0.08 18.57
C ILE A 133 -7.43 -1.30 18.88
N SER A 134 -7.23 -1.95 20.00
CA SER A 134 -8.01 -3.13 20.44
C SER A 134 -9.31 -2.78 21.16
N GLY A 135 -9.64 -1.51 21.29
CA GLY A 135 -10.89 -1.07 21.88
C GLY A 135 -12.11 -1.62 21.13
N PRO A 136 -13.21 -1.96 21.84
CA PRO A 136 -14.33 -2.70 21.25
C PRO A 136 -15.11 -1.93 20.18
N ARG A 137 -14.89 -0.62 20.07
CA ARG A 137 -15.60 0.28 19.13
C ARG A 137 -14.68 1.12 18.25
N THR A 138 -13.38 0.86 18.29
CA THR A 138 -12.41 1.73 17.60
C THR A 138 -12.12 1.27 16.20
N ILE A 139 -11.62 0.06 16.02
CA ILE A 139 -11.23 -0.47 14.70
C ILE A 139 -11.82 -1.86 14.52
N GLU A 140 -12.61 -2.04 13.47
CA GLU A 140 -13.25 -3.31 13.21
C GLU A 140 -12.23 -4.44 13.04
N GLY A 141 -12.45 -5.54 13.78
CA GLY A 141 -11.63 -6.74 13.69
C GLY A 141 -10.32 -6.70 14.44
N PHE A 142 -10.04 -5.65 15.23
CA PHE A 142 -8.84 -5.51 16.06
C PHE A 142 -9.09 -5.73 17.57
N SER A 143 -10.30 -6.02 17.99
CA SER A 143 -10.68 -6.14 19.41
C SER A 143 -9.87 -7.20 20.19
N GLN A 144 -9.23 -8.13 19.49
CA GLN A 144 -8.37 -9.17 20.10
C GLN A 144 -6.92 -9.04 19.65
N TYR A 145 -6.48 -7.84 19.23
CA TYR A 145 -5.09 -7.64 18.82
C TYR A 145 -4.10 -8.19 19.87
N PRO A 146 -3.06 -8.96 19.50
CA PRO A 146 -2.51 -9.13 18.15
C PRO A 146 -3.24 -10.14 17.23
N ASN A 147 -4.26 -10.84 17.72
CA ASN A 147 -5.08 -11.74 16.92
C ASN A 147 -6.19 -10.91 16.24
N ILE A 148 -5.95 -10.52 14.99
CA ILE A 148 -6.94 -9.78 14.21
C ILE A 148 -7.91 -10.72 13.49
N LYS A 149 -9.08 -10.20 13.10
CA LYS A 149 -10.10 -10.96 12.36
C LYS A 149 -9.48 -11.65 11.13
N PRO A 150 -9.72 -12.96 10.92
CA PRO A 150 -9.07 -13.72 9.84
C PRO A 150 -9.23 -13.09 8.46
N SER A 151 -10.42 -12.58 8.11
CA SER A 151 -10.65 -11.93 6.82
C SER A 151 -9.79 -10.67 6.59
N ILE A 152 -9.44 -9.94 7.66
CA ILE A 152 -8.54 -8.79 7.59
C ILE A 152 -7.09 -9.28 7.43
N GLN A 153 -6.70 -10.31 8.17
CA GLN A 153 -5.38 -10.92 8.02
C GLN A 153 -5.17 -11.46 6.61
N ASP A 154 -6.15 -12.15 6.04
CA ASP A 154 -6.09 -12.69 4.69
C ASP A 154 -5.99 -11.57 3.64
N ARG A 155 -6.71 -10.46 3.84
CA ARG A 155 -6.59 -9.27 2.98
C ARG A 155 -5.17 -8.70 2.99
N ILE A 156 -4.58 -8.55 4.18
CA ILE A 156 -3.20 -8.04 4.33
C ILE A 156 -2.20 -9.01 3.69
N ASN A 157 -2.36 -10.31 3.91
CA ASN A 157 -1.52 -11.34 3.29
C ASN A 157 -1.64 -11.33 1.77
N GLY A 158 -2.85 -11.12 1.23
CA GLY A 158 -3.10 -10.97 -0.19
C GLY A 158 -2.40 -9.75 -0.81
N MET A 159 -2.40 -8.61 -0.09
CA MET A 159 -1.65 -7.42 -0.53
C MET A 159 -0.14 -7.67 -0.57
N ILE A 160 0.41 -8.35 0.44
CA ILE A 160 1.84 -8.72 0.50
C ILE A 160 2.18 -9.70 -0.63
N ALA A 161 1.33 -10.69 -0.90
CA ALA A 161 1.50 -11.62 -2.00
C ALA A 161 1.51 -10.87 -3.34
N SER A 162 0.52 -9.98 -3.59
CA SER A 162 0.45 -9.16 -4.81
C SER A 162 1.67 -8.24 -4.97
N ALA A 163 2.23 -7.72 -3.87
CA ALA A 163 3.46 -6.93 -3.87
C ALA A 163 4.73 -7.74 -4.20
N ASN A 164 4.64 -9.05 -4.23
CA ASN A 164 5.75 -9.96 -4.54
C ASN A 164 5.54 -10.75 -5.83
N GLU A 165 4.42 -10.54 -6.53
CA GLU A 165 4.07 -11.24 -7.76
C GLU A 165 4.20 -10.30 -8.97
N GLY A 166 5.39 -10.27 -9.56
CA GLY A 166 5.76 -9.35 -10.63
C GLY A 166 4.93 -9.46 -11.91
N SER A 167 4.17 -10.54 -12.11
CA SER A 167 3.25 -10.74 -13.23
C SER A 167 1.96 -9.91 -13.10
N LYS A 168 1.62 -9.44 -11.91
CA LYS A 168 0.39 -8.65 -11.68
C LYS A 168 0.55 -7.21 -12.14
N SER A 169 -0.44 -6.69 -12.83
CA SER A 169 -0.46 -5.29 -13.31
C SER A 169 -0.31 -4.26 -12.18
N ASN A 170 -0.81 -4.57 -10.99
CA ASN A 170 -0.77 -3.70 -9.80
C ASN A 170 0.42 -3.97 -8.86
N PHE A 171 1.35 -4.83 -9.26
CA PHE A 171 2.50 -5.24 -8.47
C PHE A 171 3.26 -4.05 -7.84
N LEU A 172 3.68 -3.08 -8.65
CA LEU A 172 4.43 -1.92 -8.17
C LEU A 172 3.59 -1.01 -7.25
N ALA A 173 2.28 -0.89 -7.52
CA ALA A 173 1.38 -0.11 -6.66
C ALA A 173 1.25 -0.72 -5.27
N TYR A 174 1.13 -2.06 -5.17
CA TYR A 174 1.13 -2.75 -3.88
C TYR A 174 2.45 -2.61 -3.13
N ARG A 175 3.59 -2.68 -3.84
CA ARG A 175 4.89 -2.46 -3.21
C ARG A 175 4.99 -1.07 -2.59
N ARG A 176 4.58 -0.04 -3.32
CA ARG A 176 4.60 1.35 -2.83
C ARG A 176 3.62 1.56 -1.68
N LEU A 177 2.42 0.98 -1.76
CA LEU A 177 1.44 1.02 -0.66
C LEU A 177 2.03 0.47 0.64
N ILE A 178 2.59 -0.75 0.61
CA ILE A 178 3.15 -1.39 1.80
C ILE A 178 4.36 -0.61 2.33
N LYS A 179 5.25 -0.15 1.45
CA LYS A 179 6.39 0.68 1.85
C LYS A 179 5.94 1.97 2.54
N ASN A 180 4.97 2.68 1.96
CA ASN A 180 4.41 3.89 2.58
C ASN A 180 3.81 3.59 3.96
N ALA A 181 3.07 2.48 4.11
CA ALA A 181 2.50 2.07 5.40
C ALA A 181 3.59 1.79 6.45
N ILE A 182 4.68 1.11 6.05
CA ILE A 182 5.83 0.83 6.93
C ILE A 182 6.51 2.14 7.36
N ASP A 183 6.78 3.04 6.42
CA ASP A 183 7.45 4.32 6.68
C ASP A 183 6.63 5.20 7.62
N ILE A 184 5.31 5.25 7.43
CA ILE A 184 4.38 5.99 8.30
C ILE A 184 4.31 5.34 9.68
N ALA A 185 4.19 4.01 9.78
CA ALA A 185 4.12 3.31 11.06
C ALA A 185 5.41 3.46 11.90
N LYS A 186 6.56 3.64 11.26
CA LYS A 186 7.84 3.94 11.92
C LYS A 186 7.98 5.41 12.35
N SER A 187 7.15 6.30 11.81
CA SER A 187 7.22 7.74 12.06
C SER A 187 6.48 8.14 13.34
N ASN A 188 7.01 9.13 14.04
CA ASN A 188 6.30 9.82 15.12
C ASN A 188 5.74 11.19 14.69
N LYS A 189 5.80 11.49 13.39
CA LYS A 189 5.40 12.78 12.84
C LYS A 189 3.88 12.83 12.67
N ILE A 190 3.24 13.86 13.24
CA ILE A 190 1.86 14.23 12.99
C ILE A 190 1.85 15.32 11.92
N SER A 191 1.07 15.16 10.88
CA SER A 191 0.89 16.15 9.81
C SER A 191 -0.31 17.05 10.04
N ASN A 192 -1.33 16.55 10.72
CA ASN A 192 -2.55 17.28 11.04
C ASN A 192 -2.97 17.01 12.49
N THR A 193 -2.94 18.04 13.33
CA THR A 193 -3.25 17.93 14.76
C THR A 193 -4.76 18.06 15.09
N GLU A 194 -5.59 18.41 14.12
CA GLU A 194 -7.03 18.61 14.35
C GLU A 194 -7.84 17.34 14.16
N ILE A 195 -7.37 16.42 13.30
CA ILE A 195 -8.12 15.18 13.01
C ILE A 195 -8.08 14.23 14.20
N ILE A 196 -9.26 13.73 14.57
CA ILE A 196 -9.43 12.91 15.78
C ILE A 196 -10.21 11.62 15.53
N ALA A 197 -10.84 11.48 14.37
CA ALA A 197 -11.56 10.28 13.98
C ALA A 197 -11.57 10.10 12.45
N TRP A 198 -11.73 8.85 12.00
CA TRP A 198 -12.09 8.53 10.63
C TRP A 198 -13.23 7.52 10.60
N ARG A 199 -13.95 7.48 9.50
CA ARG A 199 -14.99 6.50 9.18
C ARG A 199 -14.95 6.17 7.71
N THR A 200 -15.36 4.98 7.33
CA THR A 200 -15.64 4.67 5.93
C THR A 200 -16.64 5.67 5.38
N GLY A 201 -16.36 6.23 4.20
CA GLY A 201 -17.24 7.20 3.55
C GLY A 201 -18.66 6.65 3.40
N SER A 202 -19.66 7.48 3.60
CA SER A 202 -21.09 7.14 3.72
C SER A 202 -21.52 6.45 5.02
N ALA A 203 -20.62 6.17 5.96
CA ALA A 203 -21.01 5.75 7.29
C ALA A 203 -21.51 6.95 8.13
N GLU A 204 -22.35 6.66 9.12
CA GLU A 204 -22.80 7.67 10.10
C GLU A 204 -21.58 8.29 10.82
N PRO A 205 -21.62 9.60 11.13
CA PRO A 205 -20.58 10.26 11.91
C PRO A 205 -20.30 9.53 13.22
N PRO A 206 -19.09 9.66 13.79
CA PRO A 206 -18.73 9.00 15.07
C PRO A 206 -19.63 9.42 16.25
N GLY A 207 -20.33 10.55 16.14
CA GLY A 207 -21.26 11.09 17.12
C GLY A 207 -21.47 12.59 16.91
N SER A 208 -22.41 13.20 17.67
CA SER A 208 -22.74 14.63 17.58
C SER A 208 -21.59 15.57 17.96
N ASN A 209 -20.59 15.07 18.68
CA ASN A 209 -19.41 15.83 19.08
C ASN A 209 -18.31 15.91 18.00
N PHE A 210 -18.59 15.40 16.79
CA PHE A 210 -17.63 15.34 15.69
C PHE A 210 -18.13 16.17 14.51
N THR A 211 -17.22 16.95 13.92
CA THR A 211 -17.47 17.70 12.68
C THR A 211 -16.60 17.16 11.58
N LYS A 212 -17.21 16.81 10.45
CA LYS A 212 -16.47 16.32 9.26
C LYS A 212 -15.61 17.45 8.70
N LEU A 213 -14.35 17.13 8.41
CA LEU A 213 -13.39 18.04 7.78
C LEU A 213 -13.33 17.81 6.27
N PHE A 214 -13.08 16.57 5.85
CA PHE A 214 -12.95 16.21 4.44
C PHE A 214 -13.13 14.71 4.25
N SER A 215 -13.18 14.29 2.96
CA SER A 215 -13.16 12.90 2.53
C SER A 215 -11.94 12.64 1.68
N LEU A 216 -11.31 11.47 1.82
CA LEU A 216 -10.16 11.06 1.02
C LEU A 216 -10.13 9.54 0.87
N GLN A 217 -9.96 9.04 -0.36
CA GLN A 217 -9.88 7.59 -0.68
C GLN A 217 -10.92 6.73 0.06
N GLY A 218 -12.16 7.22 0.11
CA GLY A 218 -13.28 6.50 0.71
C GLY A 218 -13.35 6.55 2.23
N GLN A 219 -12.55 7.38 2.86
CA GLN A 219 -12.59 7.66 4.29
C GLN A 219 -13.03 9.09 4.54
N ASP A 220 -13.87 9.30 5.56
CA ASP A 220 -14.25 10.61 6.09
C ASP A 220 -13.47 10.90 7.35
N PHE A 221 -12.86 12.08 7.41
CA PHE A 221 -12.06 12.53 8.55
C PHE A 221 -12.78 13.64 9.34
N TYR A 222 -12.66 13.57 10.66
CA TYR A 222 -13.42 14.41 11.60
C TYR A 222 -12.52 15.07 12.64
N LYS A 223 -12.88 16.28 13.05
CA LYS A 223 -12.39 16.95 14.27
C LYS A 223 -13.45 16.91 15.37
N LEU A 224 -13.07 17.24 16.60
CA LEU A 224 -14.02 17.53 17.65
C LEU A 224 -14.76 18.83 17.33
N ALA A 225 -16.05 18.87 17.61
CA ALA A 225 -16.85 20.09 17.45
C ALA A 225 -16.36 21.17 18.43
N ASP A 226 -16.37 22.43 18.01
CA ASP A 226 -15.86 23.54 18.82
C ASP A 226 -16.67 23.70 20.13
N SER A 227 -17.95 23.31 20.09
CA SER A 227 -18.81 23.27 21.29
C SER A 227 -18.37 22.24 22.34
N TYR A 228 -17.67 21.19 21.91
CA TYR A 228 -17.18 20.14 22.80
C TYR A 228 -15.80 20.46 23.39
N LEU A 229 -15.08 21.42 22.82
CA LEU A 229 -13.77 21.85 23.28
C LEU A 229 -13.86 22.94 24.40
N LYS A 230 -15.04 23.55 24.55
CA LYS A 230 -15.34 24.50 25.63
C LYS A 230 -15.69 23.76 26.92
#